data_a7473047b4e47a8d2ca47b43de04c015
#
_entry.id   a7473047b4e47a8d2ca47b43de04c015
#
_cell.length_a   1.000
_cell.length_b   1.000
_cell.length_c   1.000
_cell.angle_alpha   90.00
_cell.angle_beta   90.00
_cell.angle_gamma   90.00
#
_symmetry.space_group_name_H-M   'P 1'
#
loop_
_entity.id
_entity.type
_entity.pdbx_description
1 polymer ?
#
loop_
_entity_poly.entity_id
_entity_poly.type
_entity_poly.pdbx_seq_one_letter_code
_entity_poly.pdbx_strand_id
1 'polypeptide(L)'
;MQMIFMTFRSSLEDEVLKCLEAEHVSFTFVEKVHGTGVTGKAPSSIYWGGSNTMLFAGIQDEQLTGFRERIYNLQRKLQGEGKAPVPYHVFVLPCIQWF
;
A
#
# COMPACT_ATOMS: atom_id res chain seq x y z
N MET A 1 -15.71 6.36 -8.76
CA MET A 1 -14.61 5.38 -8.72
C MET A 1 -13.28 6.08 -8.59
N GLN A 2 -12.38 5.49 -7.85
CA GLN A 2 -11.02 5.98 -7.67
C GLN A 2 -10.04 4.87 -8.00
N MET A 3 -8.81 5.26 -8.31
CA MET A 3 -7.70 4.33 -8.47
C MET A 3 -6.79 4.45 -7.25
N ILE A 4 -6.55 3.35 -6.56
CA ILE A 4 -5.53 3.28 -5.54
C ILE A 4 -4.23 2.88 -6.23
N PHE A 5 -3.19 3.64 -5.98
CA PHE A 5 -1.84 3.30 -6.38
C PHE A 5 -1.01 3.26 -5.11
N MET A 6 -0.39 2.12 -4.84
CA MET A 6 0.27 1.92 -3.57
C MET A 6 1.62 1.27 -3.78
N THR A 7 2.61 1.72 -3.03
CA THR A 7 3.91 1.06 -2.95
C THR A 7 4.20 0.75 -1.51
N PHE A 8 4.77 -0.40 -1.25
CA PHE A 8 5.04 -0.81 0.11
C PHE A 8 6.15 -1.85 0.14
N ARG A 9 6.72 -2.01 1.31
CA ARG A 9 7.73 -3.05 1.52
C ARG A 9 7.07 -4.42 1.42
N SER A 10 7.70 -5.33 0.70
CA SER A 10 7.11 -6.64 0.41
C SER A 10 6.78 -7.45 1.66
N SER A 11 7.44 -7.18 2.77
CA SER A 11 7.11 -7.84 4.04
C SER A 11 5.71 -7.52 4.53
N LEU A 12 5.07 -6.46 4.01
CA LEU A 12 3.72 -6.08 4.38
C LEU A 12 2.65 -6.60 3.41
N GLU A 13 3.06 -7.39 2.43
CA GLU A 13 2.15 -7.81 1.36
C GLU A 13 0.89 -8.46 1.90
N ASP A 14 1.03 -9.44 2.79
CA ASP A 14 -0.14 -10.14 3.32
C ASP A 14 -1.10 -9.18 4.03
N GLU A 15 -0.57 -8.26 4.82
CA GLU A 15 -1.41 -7.33 5.58
C GLU A 15 -2.12 -6.33 4.68
N VAL A 16 -1.43 -5.85 3.65
CA VAL A 16 -2.01 -4.91 2.69
C VAL A 16 -3.10 -5.60 1.86
N LEU A 17 -2.82 -6.80 1.38
CA LEU A 17 -3.80 -7.52 0.57
C LEU A 17 -5.05 -7.85 1.37
N LYS A 18 -4.91 -8.15 2.66
CA LYS A 18 -6.06 -8.37 3.52
C LYS A 18 -6.96 -7.15 3.64
N CYS A 19 -6.38 -5.95 3.62
CA CYS A 19 -7.17 -4.72 3.65
C CYS A 19 -8.06 -4.59 2.41
N LEU A 20 -7.54 -4.99 1.27
CA LEU A 20 -8.30 -4.95 0.03
C LEU A 20 -9.33 -6.07 -0.06
N GLU A 21 -8.94 -7.27 0.32
CA GLU A 21 -9.84 -8.42 0.29
C GLU A 21 -11.03 -8.24 1.21
N ALA A 22 -10.82 -7.61 2.37
CA ALA A 22 -11.90 -7.36 3.32
C ALA A 22 -12.96 -6.42 2.73
N GLU A 23 -12.60 -5.57 1.78
CA GLU A 23 -13.52 -4.67 1.11
C GLU A 23 -13.95 -5.22 -0.25
N HIS A 24 -13.59 -6.46 -0.57
CA HIS A 24 -13.92 -7.11 -1.84
C HIS A 24 -13.40 -6.34 -3.05
N VAL A 25 -12.22 -5.76 -2.94
CA VAL A 25 -11.61 -4.98 -4.02
C VAL A 25 -10.65 -5.87 -4.80
N SER A 26 -10.83 -5.89 -6.12
CA SER A 26 -9.88 -6.57 -7.00
C SER A 26 -8.65 -5.71 -7.19
N PHE A 27 -7.50 -6.32 -7.28
CA PHE A 27 -6.25 -5.58 -7.38
C PHE A 27 -5.26 -6.30 -8.28
N THR A 28 -4.28 -5.54 -8.75
CA THR A 28 -3.13 -6.06 -9.48
C THR A 28 -1.88 -5.60 -8.75
N PHE A 29 -0.91 -6.47 -8.61
CA PHE A 29 0.34 -6.06 -7.96
C PHE A 29 1.55 -6.60 -8.70
N VAL A 30 2.66 -5.89 -8.54
CA VAL A 30 3.94 -6.23 -9.14
C VAL A 30 4.97 -6.29 -8.03
N GLU A 31 5.62 -7.43 -7.93
CA GLU A 31 6.64 -7.64 -6.91
C GLU A 31 8.01 -7.20 -7.38
N LYS A 32 8.93 -7.03 -6.44
CA LYS A 32 10.34 -6.75 -6.70
C LYS A 32 10.58 -5.46 -7.47
N VAL A 33 9.86 -4.42 -7.08
CA VAL A 33 10.10 -3.09 -7.63
C VAL A 33 11.07 -2.32 -6.75
N HIS A 34 11.82 -1.41 -7.34
CA HIS A 34 12.79 -0.60 -6.63
C HIS A 34 12.24 0.80 -6.43
N GLY A 35 12.59 1.40 -5.30
CA GLY A 35 12.19 2.76 -5.02
C GLY A 35 13.06 3.36 -3.94
N THR A 36 12.96 4.68 -3.78
CA THR A 36 13.64 5.39 -2.70
C THR A 36 12.60 6.15 -1.91
N GLY A 37 12.88 6.37 -0.65
CA GLY A 37 11.97 7.10 0.21
C GLY A 37 12.55 7.27 1.59
N VAL A 38 11.72 7.74 2.50
CA VAL A 38 12.14 8.03 3.86
C VAL A 38 12.67 6.77 4.56
N THR A 39 12.03 5.65 4.32
CA THR A 39 12.40 4.39 4.95
C THR A 39 13.46 3.62 4.18
N GLY A 40 13.67 3.92 2.92
CA GLY A 40 14.61 3.23 2.06
C GLY A 40 15.73 4.10 1.55
N LYS A 41 16.09 5.12 2.30
CA LYS A 41 17.06 6.10 1.84
C LYS A 41 18.50 5.60 1.80
N ALA A 42 18.84 4.63 2.62
CA ALA A 42 20.16 4.05 2.57
C ALA A 42 20.24 3.13 1.35
N PRO A 43 21.28 3.27 0.51
CA PRO A 43 21.37 2.41 -0.68
C PRO A 43 21.26 0.94 -0.38
N SER A 44 21.85 0.49 0.71
CA SER A 44 21.77 -0.90 1.12
C SER A 44 20.37 -1.32 1.52
N SER A 45 19.55 -0.42 2.01
CA SER A 45 18.20 -0.75 2.45
C SER A 45 17.26 -0.99 1.29
N ILE A 46 17.62 -0.58 0.11
CA ILE A 46 16.83 -0.84 -1.09
C ILE A 46 16.97 -2.29 -1.52
N TYR A 47 18.15 -2.83 -1.30
CA TYR A 47 18.51 -4.15 -1.84
C TYR A 47 18.45 -5.27 -0.84
N TRP A 48 18.83 -5.02 0.39
CA TRP A 48 18.87 -6.11 1.34
C TRP A 48 17.49 -6.28 2.01
N GLY A 49 17.08 -7.50 2.05
CA GLY A 49 15.83 -7.91 2.68
C GLY A 49 14.66 -7.27 2.03
N GLY A 50 14.89 -6.53 1.00
CA GLY A 50 13.78 -5.81 0.65
C GLY A 50 13.56 -5.62 -0.79
N SER A 51 12.66 -6.25 -1.21
CA SER A 51 11.96 -5.80 -2.37
C SER A 51 10.79 -4.95 -1.90
N ASN A 52 10.32 -4.12 -2.79
CA ASN A 52 9.07 -3.41 -2.65
C ASN A 52 8.05 -4.02 -3.58
N THR A 53 6.79 -3.85 -3.24
CA THR A 53 5.68 -4.26 -4.06
C THR A 53 4.88 -3.02 -4.45
N MET A 54 4.43 -2.99 -5.68
CA MET A 54 3.57 -1.95 -6.19
C MET A 54 2.20 -2.56 -6.48
N LEU A 55 1.15 -1.83 -6.14
CA LEU A 55 -0.21 -2.32 -6.29
C LEU A 55 -1.08 -1.23 -6.88
N PHE A 56 -2.02 -1.63 -7.72
CA PHE A 56 -3.07 -0.70 -8.14
C PHE A 56 -4.41 -1.42 -8.20
N ALA A 57 -5.47 -0.67 -7.91
CA ALA A 57 -6.81 -1.21 -7.83
C ALA A 57 -7.83 -0.12 -8.08
N GLY A 58 -8.85 -0.45 -8.87
CA GLY A 58 -10.02 0.41 -8.96
C GLY A 58 -10.92 0.15 -7.76
N ILE A 59 -11.38 1.18 -7.11
CA ILE A 59 -12.18 1.04 -5.91
C ILE A 59 -13.38 1.97 -5.98
N GLN A 60 -14.54 1.47 -5.54
CA GLN A 60 -15.74 2.29 -5.46
C GLN A 60 -15.68 3.18 -4.23
N ASP A 61 -16.37 4.30 -4.29
CA ASP A 61 -16.32 5.29 -3.19
C ASP A 61 -16.77 4.68 -1.87
N GLU A 62 -17.76 3.78 -1.91
CA GLU A 62 -18.26 3.12 -0.70
C GLU A 62 -17.21 2.20 -0.06
N GLN A 63 -16.38 1.59 -0.89
CA GLN A 63 -15.33 0.70 -0.41
C GLN A 63 -14.11 1.48 0.09
N LEU A 64 -13.92 2.68 -0.44
CA LEU A 64 -12.76 3.49 -0.13
C LEU A 64 -12.69 3.85 1.35
N THR A 65 -13.81 4.16 1.96
CA THR A 65 -13.86 4.51 3.39
C THR A 65 -13.38 3.35 4.25
N GLY A 66 -13.86 2.15 4.00
CA GLY A 66 -13.45 0.97 4.75
C GLY A 66 -11.97 0.65 4.54
N PHE A 67 -11.51 0.74 3.31
CA PHE A 67 -10.10 0.52 3.01
C PHE A 67 -9.22 1.53 3.74
N ARG A 68 -9.62 2.80 3.72
CA ARG A 68 -8.88 3.87 4.37
C ARG A 68 -8.73 3.60 5.88
N GLU A 69 -9.82 3.18 6.52
CA GLU A 69 -9.77 2.87 7.94
C GLU A 69 -8.83 1.70 8.24
N ARG A 70 -8.86 0.68 7.40
CA ARG A 70 -7.98 -0.47 7.59
C ARG A 70 -6.52 -0.08 7.43
N ILE A 71 -6.21 0.81 6.49
CA ILE A 71 -4.85 1.30 6.29
C ILE A 71 -4.42 2.15 7.49
N TYR A 72 -5.29 2.98 8.04
CA TYR A 72 -4.97 3.73 9.25
C TYR A 72 -4.72 2.81 10.45
N ASN A 73 -5.49 1.75 10.59
CA ASN A 73 -5.29 0.79 11.65
C ASN A 73 -3.96 0.07 11.49
N LEU A 74 -3.60 -0.28 10.27
CA LEU A 74 -2.32 -0.89 9.98
C LEU A 74 -1.18 0.08 10.31
N GLN A 75 -1.33 1.35 9.96
CA GLN A 75 -0.36 2.37 10.27
C GLN A 75 -0.11 2.45 11.79
N ARG A 76 -1.18 2.52 12.56
CA ARG A 76 -1.06 2.57 14.02
C ARG A 76 -0.38 1.33 14.58
N LYS A 77 -0.71 0.17 14.05
CA LYS A 77 -0.10 -1.08 14.47
C LYS A 77 1.40 -1.10 14.18
N LEU A 78 1.80 -0.62 13.01
CA LEU A 78 3.21 -0.62 12.60
C LEU A 78 4.04 0.41 13.34
N GLN A 79 3.47 1.59 13.61
CA GLN A 79 4.18 2.64 14.32
C GLN A 79 4.28 2.36 15.81
N GLY A 80 3.28 1.66 16.36
CA GLY A 80 3.21 1.48 17.80
C GLY A 80 3.19 2.83 18.50
N GLU A 81 4.05 3.01 19.48
CA GLU A 81 4.21 4.29 20.17
C GLU A 81 5.23 5.20 19.49
N GLY A 82 5.98 4.67 18.56
CA GLY A 82 6.95 5.44 17.82
C GLY A 82 6.30 6.27 16.73
N LYS A 83 7.11 7.16 16.15
CA LYS A 83 6.66 7.98 15.02
C LYS A 83 7.52 7.71 13.80
N ALA A 84 8.03 6.50 13.70
CA ALA A 84 8.81 6.11 12.53
C ALA A 84 7.91 6.13 11.29
N PRO A 85 8.46 6.52 10.14
CA PRO A 85 7.69 6.46 8.91
C PRO A 85 7.25 5.04 8.62
N VAL A 86 6.01 4.88 8.16
CA VAL A 86 5.54 3.57 7.73
C VAL A 86 6.11 3.26 6.35
N PRO A 87 6.39 1.99 6.08
CA PRO A 87 7.03 1.61 4.80
C PRO A 87 6.01 1.42 3.69
N TYR A 88 5.08 2.35 3.55
CA TYR A 88 4.16 2.34 2.42
C TYR A 88 3.68 3.75 2.08
N HIS A 89 3.27 3.90 0.85
CA HIS A 89 2.66 5.12 0.34
C HIS A 89 1.38 4.75 -0.39
N VAL A 90 0.33 5.54 -0.19
CA VAL A 90 -0.95 5.32 -0.83
C VAL A 90 -1.36 6.60 -1.55
N PHE A 91 -1.61 6.48 -2.83
CA PHE A 91 -2.13 7.59 -3.64
C PHE A 91 -3.51 7.20 -4.16
N VAL A 92 -4.41 8.15 -4.15
CA VAL A 92 -5.76 7.94 -4.64
C VAL A 92 -6.00 8.91 -5.78
N LEU A 93 -6.37 8.38 -6.93
CA LEU A 93 -6.54 9.17 -8.14
C LEU A 93 -7.94 8.97 -8.71
N PRO A 94 -8.59 10.02 -9.21
CA PRO A 94 -9.84 9.84 -9.94
C PRO A 94 -9.60 8.96 -11.17
N CYS A 95 -10.53 8.07 -11.45
CA CYS A 95 -10.41 7.22 -12.63
C CYS A 95 -11.77 6.88 -13.21
N ILE A 96 -11.76 6.46 -14.46
CA ILE A 96 -12.93 6.00 -15.17
C ILE A 96 -12.65 4.57 -15.64
N GLN A 97 -13.58 3.68 -15.37
CA GLN A 97 -13.50 2.32 -15.88
C GLN A 97 -14.37 2.20 -17.11
N TRP A 98 -13.78 1.75 -18.21
CA TRP A 98 -14.52 1.60 -19.47
C TRP A 98 -15.20 0.25 -19.60
N PHE A 99 -14.65 -0.77 -18.99
CA PHE A 99 -15.18 -2.13 -19.10
C PHE A 99 -15.45 -2.77 -17.76
#